data_06cadf9fde87ce46b0e19aac5b639c5b
#
_entry.id   06cadf9fde87ce46b0e19aac5b639c5b
#
_cell.length_a   1.000
_cell.length_b   1.000
_cell.length_c   1.000
_cell.angle_alpha   90.00
_cell.angle_beta   90.00
_cell.angle_gamma   90.00
#
_symmetry.space_group_name_H-M   'P 1'
#
loop_
_entity.id
_entity.type
_entity.pdbx_description
1 polymer ?
#
loop_
_entity_poly.entity_id
_entity_poly.type
_entity_poly.pdbx_seq_one_letter_code
_entity_poly.pdbx_strand_id
1 'polypeptide(L)'
;IFIISLFSSCATSKKIEALKPLPSDDSPMVYKNKTSFISMPVEISVNEIQKQLNKNMSGLIYEDNNLEDDKTEMKIWKTGTIKLTEKDGIITSEIPLKIWTKFKYGTEFLGLNDTREINLDGNIILESKAHLTNWKLSTTSKLKDFNWNESPSIVVAGKNIPITYIIKINITLKCQLC
;
A
#
# COMPACT_ATOMS: atom_id res chain seq x y z
N ILE A 1 88.25 49.79 27.37
CA ILE A 1 88.03 49.89 25.88
C ILE A 1 86.65 49.40 25.57
N PHE A 2 85.82 50.38 25.15
CA PHE A 2 84.41 50.15 24.89
C PHE A 2 84.18 50.18 23.37
N ILE A 3 83.65 49.13 22.80
CA ILE A 3 83.27 49.10 21.37
C ILE A 3 81.77 49.17 21.34
N ILE A 4 81.27 50.32 20.91
CA ILE A 4 79.84 50.52 20.65
C ILE A 4 79.60 50.16 19.20
N SER A 5 78.90 49.03 18.95
CA SER A 5 78.45 48.64 17.63
C SER A 5 77.10 49.34 17.35
N LEU A 6 77.16 50.24 16.38
CA LEU A 6 75.98 50.91 15.85
C LEU A 6 75.21 49.98 14.93
N PHE A 7 74.07 49.59 15.34
CA PHE A 7 73.06 48.92 14.48
C PHE A 7 72.39 49.96 13.59
N SER A 8 72.83 50.10 12.37
CA SER A 8 72.08 50.83 11.34
C SER A 8 71.05 49.93 10.72
N SER A 9 69.81 49.98 11.27
CA SER A 9 68.67 49.34 10.63
C SER A 9 68.15 50.20 9.48
N CYS A 10 68.44 49.85 8.26
CA CYS A 10 67.82 50.44 7.09
C CYS A 10 66.43 49.81 6.90
N ALA A 11 65.41 50.45 7.41
CA ALA A 11 64.03 50.11 7.07
C ALA A 11 63.67 50.67 5.69
N THR A 12 63.85 49.87 4.67
CA THR A 12 63.33 50.20 3.32
C THR A 12 61.86 49.75 3.26
N SER A 13 60.96 50.60 3.69
CA SER A 13 59.53 50.40 3.48
C SER A 13 59.20 50.70 2.01
N LYS A 14 59.23 49.66 1.14
CA LYS A 14 58.61 49.76 -0.17
C LYS A 14 57.11 49.89 0.02
N LYS A 15 56.60 51.08 -0.22
CA LYS A 15 55.13 51.29 -0.32
C LYS A 15 54.63 50.48 -1.50
N ILE A 16 54.01 49.35 -1.24
CA ILE A 16 53.32 48.57 -2.24
C ILE A 16 51.99 49.31 -2.47
N GLU A 17 51.92 50.08 -3.52
CA GLU A 17 50.66 50.59 -3.99
C GLU A 17 49.89 49.46 -4.68
N ALA A 18 49.00 48.82 -3.93
CA ALA A 18 48.06 47.89 -4.51
C ALA A 18 47.11 48.71 -5.39
N LEU A 19 47.28 48.58 -6.70
CA LEU A 19 46.28 49.10 -7.65
C LEU A 19 44.94 48.47 -7.34
N LYS A 20 43.96 49.29 -6.96
CA LYS A 20 42.59 48.83 -6.77
C LYS A 20 42.12 48.20 -8.09
N PRO A 21 41.65 46.96 -8.10
CA PRO A 21 41.12 46.37 -9.32
C PRO A 21 40.02 47.28 -9.87
N LEU A 22 40.01 47.44 -11.16
CA LEU A 22 38.95 48.13 -11.86
C LEU A 22 37.62 47.44 -11.51
N PRO A 23 36.54 48.23 -11.28
CA PRO A 23 35.25 47.62 -11.09
C PRO A 23 34.95 46.78 -12.33
N SER A 24 34.71 45.48 -12.16
CA SER A 24 34.22 44.67 -13.25
C SER A 24 32.77 45.05 -13.51
N ASP A 25 32.46 45.41 -14.76
CA ASP A 25 31.08 45.61 -15.22
C ASP A 25 30.33 44.29 -15.39
N ASP A 26 30.83 43.24 -14.80
CA ASP A 26 30.16 41.95 -14.85
C ASP A 26 28.82 42.06 -14.14
N SER A 27 27.75 41.95 -14.89
CA SER A 27 26.41 41.81 -14.36
C SER A 27 26.40 40.64 -13.35
N PRO A 28 25.74 40.80 -12.21
CA PRO A 28 25.71 39.77 -11.18
C PRO A 28 25.23 38.45 -11.80
N MET A 29 26.08 37.42 -11.74
CA MET A 29 25.71 36.07 -12.21
C MET A 29 24.49 35.63 -11.44
N VAL A 30 23.34 35.57 -12.12
CA VAL A 30 22.11 35.00 -11.57
C VAL A 30 22.33 33.49 -11.48
N TYR A 31 22.63 33.02 -10.28
CA TYR A 31 22.74 31.61 -10.01
C TYR A 31 21.35 30.99 -10.12
N LYS A 32 21.07 30.34 -11.25
CA LYS A 32 19.91 29.47 -11.37
C LYS A 32 20.24 28.17 -10.64
N ASN A 33 19.65 27.96 -9.48
CA ASN A 33 19.71 26.69 -8.78
C ASN A 33 19.21 25.60 -9.73
N LYS A 34 20.11 24.73 -10.18
CA LYS A 34 19.71 23.52 -10.90
C LYS A 34 19.10 22.57 -9.89
N THR A 35 17.87 22.14 -10.13
CA THR A 35 17.24 21.10 -9.32
C THR A 35 18.07 19.84 -9.44
N SER A 36 18.61 19.36 -8.33
CA SER A 36 19.32 18.08 -8.27
C SER A 36 18.32 16.98 -7.97
N PHE A 37 18.39 15.90 -8.73
CA PHE A 37 17.59 14.71 -8.51
C PHE A 37 18.50 13.61 -7.94
N ILE A 38 18.09 13.03 -6.83
CA ILE A 38 18.71 11.84 -6.26
C ILE A 38 17.75 10.67 -6.56
N SER A 39 18.20 9.71 -7.35
CA SER A 39 17.47 8.47 -7.61
C SER A 39 17.97 7.41 -6.65
N MET A 40 17.11 6.94 -5.75
CA MET A 40 17.40 5.82 -4.86
C MET A 40 16.52 4.65 -5.23
N PRO A 41 17.09 3.50 -5.65
CA PRO A 41 16.31 2.28 -5.82
C PRO A 41 15.84 1.78 -4.45
N VAL A 42 14.56 1.44 -4.35
CA VAL A 42 13.99 0.81 -3.16
C VAL A 42 13.56 -0.60 -3.55
N GLU A 43 14.18 -1.60 -2.94
CA GLU A 43 13.84 -2.99 -3.14
C GLU A 43 13.05 -3.50 -1.92
N ILE A 44 11.90 -4.10 -2.16
CA ILE A 44 11.07 -4.69 -1.11
C ILE A 44 10.87 -6.17 -1.45
N SER A 45 11.34 -7.05 -0.56
CA SER A 45 11.20 -8.49 -0.75
C SER A 45 9.74 -8.93 -0.61
N VAL A 46 9.20 -9.57 -1.63
CA VAL A 46 7.86 -10.18 -1.60
C VAL A 46 7.74 -11.22 -0.48
N ASN A 47 8.82 -11.97 -0.22
CA ASN A 47 8.86 -12.95 0.87
C ASN A 47 8.74 -12.29 2.24
N GLU A 48 9.34 -11.12 2.42
CA GLU A 48 9.21 -10.39 3.69
C GLU A 48 7.79 -9.85 3.87
N ILE A 49 7.19 -9.30 2.81
CA ILE A 49 5.77 -8.89 2.83
C ILE A 49 4.89 -10.10 3.21
N GLN A 50 5.11 -11.25 2.59
CA GLN A 50 4.36 -12.47 2.88
C GLN A 50 4.46 -12.88 4.36
N LYS A 51 5.67 -12.85 4.94
CA LYS A 51 5.89 -13.15 6.36
C LYS A 51 5.12 -12.19 7.25
N GLN A 52 5.21 -10.87 6.96
CA GLN A 52 4.53 -9.85 7.75
C GLN A 52 3.01 -9.98 7.66
N LEU A 53 2.44 -10.24 6.48
CA LEU A 53 1.02 -10.49 6.31
C LEU A 53 0.57 -11.71 7.11
N ASN A 54 1.30 -12.82 7.02
CA ASN A 54 0.95 -14.03 7.76
C ASN A 54 1.08 -13.87 9.28
N LYS A 55 1.99 -13.00 9.75
CA LYS A 55 2.16 -12.68 11.16
C LYS A 55 1.03 -11.79 11.67
N ASN A 56 0.63 -10.78 10.89
CA ASN A 56 -0.30 -9.74 11.32
C ASN A 56 -1.76 -10.11 11.07
N MET A 57 -2.03 -10.96 10.09
CA MET A 57 -3.39 -11.43 9.77
C MET A 57 -3.57 -12.85 10.28
N SER A 58 -4.39 -13.03 11.29
CA SER A 58 -4.71 -14.35 11.87
C SER A 58 -6.13 -14.38 12.41
N GLY A 59 -6.79 -15.52 12.31
CA GLY A 59 -8.14 -15.70 12.83
C GLY A 59 -9.18 -14.84 12.11
N LEU A 60 -10.06 -14.19 12.87
CA LEU A 60 -11.11 -13.31 12.34
C LEU A 60 -10.47 -12.03 11.79
N ILE A 61 -10.64 -11.78 10.49
CA ILE A 61 -10.05 -10.64 9.79
C ILE A 61 -11.07 -9.59 9.35
N TYR A 62 -12.34 -9.97 9.31
CA TYR A 62 -13.44 -9.06 9.00
C TYR A 62 -14.69 -9.52 9.73
N GLU A 63 -15.45 -8.57 10.27
CA GLU A 63 -16.72 -8.80 10.94
C GLU A 63 -17.68 -7.65 10.65
N ASP A 64 -18.86 -8.02 10.20
CA ASP A 64 -20.00 -7.14 10.02
C ASP A 64 -21.20 -7.83 10.70
N ASN A 65 -21.70 -7.24 11.76
CA ASN A 65 -22.79 -7.80 12.58
C ASN A 65 -24.11 -7.05 12.38
N ASN A 66 -24.21 -6.18 11.37
CA ASN A 66 -25.41 -5.37 11.15
C ASN A 66 -26.22 -5.84 9.94
N LEU A 67 -27.23 -6.64 10.20
CA LEU A 67 -28.15 -7.14 9.17
C LEU A 67 -29.10 -6.07 8.63
N GLU A 68 -29.27 -4.94 9.32
CA GLU A 68 -30.33 -3.97 8.99
C GLU A 68 -29.87 -2.88 8.01
N ASP A 69 -28.57 -2.62 7.88
CA ASP A 69 -28.05 -1.58 6.98
C ASP A 69 -28.01 -2.02 5.51
N ASP A 70 -27.50 -3.22 5.24
CA ASP A 70 -27.36 -3.76 3.88
C ASP A 70 -27.98 -5.16 3.72
N LYS A 71 -28.71 -5.64 4.71
CA LYS A 71 -29.35 -6.96 4.76
C LYS A 71 -28.36 -8.13 4.77
N THR A 72 -27.12 -7.89 5.21
CA THR A 72 -26.07 -8.91 5.21
C THR A 72 -25.20 -8.79 6.46
N GLU A 73 -25.07 -9.87 7.23
CA GLU A 73 -24.02 -10.06 8.23
C GLU A 73 -22.91 -10.91 7.62
N MET A 74 -21.65 -10.63 7.94
CA MET A 74 -20.53 -11.37 7.39
C MET A 74 -19.38 -11.48 8.40
N LYS A 75 -18.77 -12.67 8.47
CA LYS A 75 -17.53 -12.91 9.20
C LYS A 75 -16.56 -13.65 8.31
N ILE A 76 -15.32 -13.18 8.29
CA ILE A 76 -14.27 -13.74 7.44
C ILE A 76 -13.09 -14.13 8.33
N TRP A 77 -12.68 -15.37 8.24
CA TRP A 77 -11.51 -15.90 8.93
C TRP A 77 -10.43 -16.28 7.92
N LYS A 78 -9.20 -15.94 8.24
CA LYS A 78 -8.04 -16.51 7.56
C LYS A 78 -7.79 -17.91 8.12
N THR A 79 -7.76 -18.92 7.24
CA THR A 79 -7.66 -20.34 7.62
C THR A 79 -6.29 -20.96 7.36
N GLY A 80 -5.47 -20.31 6.53
CA GLY A 80 -4.16 -20.86 6.14
C GLY A 80 -3.11 -19.80 5.84
N THR A 81 -2.02 -20.22 5.23
CA THR A 81 -0.90 -19.33 4.86
C THR A 81 -1.21 -18.56 3.60
N ILE A 82 -1.10 -17.23 3.67
CA ILE A 82 -1.16 -16.36 2.50
C ILE A 82 0.08 -16.61 1.65
N LYS A 83 -0.12 -16.81 0.35
CA LYS A 83 0.97 -16.95 -0.64
C LYS A 83 1.00 -15.72 -1.52
N LEU A 84 2.19 -15.17 -1.74
CA LEU A 84 2.42 -14.04 -2.64
C LEU A 84 3.32 -14.48 -3.78
N THR A 85 2.96 -14.06 -4.99
CA THR A 85 3.80 -14.18 -6.18
C THR A 85 3.85 -12.82 -6.86
N GLU A 86 5.01 -12.48 -7.43
CA GLU A 86 5.17 -11.24 -8.18
C GLU A 86 5.50 -11.59 -9.63
N LYS A 87 4.85 -10.88 -10.55
CA LYS A 87 5.17 -10.93 -11.96
C LYS A 87 4.84 -9.59 -12.60
N ASP A 88 5.82 -9.01 -13.29
CA ASP A 88 5.69 -7.75 -14.05
C ASP A 88 5.15 -6.57 -13.20
N GLY A 89 5.61 -6.47 -11.94
CA GLY A 89 5.20 -5.42 -11.00
C GLY A 89 3.79 -5.62 -10.43
N ILE A 90 3.16 -6.77 -10.67
CA ILE A 90 1.87 -7.15 -10.11
C ILE A 90 2.09 -8.22 -9.05
N ILE A 91 1.63 -7.95 -7.83
CA ILE A 91 1.65 -8.92 -6.75
C ILE A 91 0.31 -9.65 -6.75
N THR A 92 0.34 -10.95 -6.96
CA THR A 92 -0.81 -11.83 -6.81
C THR A 92 -0.79 -12.45 -5.43
N SER A 93 -1.88 -12.28 -4.68
CA SER A 93 -2.04 -12.83 -3.33
C SER A 93 -3.11 -13.91 -3.35
N GLU A 94 -2.76 -15.11 -2.90
CA GLU A 94 -3.70 -16.21 -2.66
C GLU A 94 -3.93 -16.32 -1.15
N ILE A 95 -5.16 -16.08 -0.73
CA ILE A 95 -5.54 -15.97 0.69
C ILE A 95 -6.59 -17.04 1.00
N PRO A 96 -6.25 -18.07 1.80
CA PRO A 96 -7.21 -19.08 2.24
C PRO A 96 -8.13 -18.49 3.31
N LEU A 97 -9.44 -18.57 3.05
CA LEU A 97 -10.49 -17.97 3.88
C LEU A 97 -11.62 -18.93 4.15
N LYS A 98 -12.21 -18.76 5.32
CA LYS A 98 -13.56 -19.23 5.63
C LYS A 98 -14.45 -18.01 5.79
N ILE A 99 -15.59 -18.02 5.11
CA ILE A 99 -16.58 -16.94 5.16
C ILE A 99 -17.88 -17.52 5.68
N TRP A 100 -18.41 -16.93 6.73
CA TRP A 100 -19.78 -17.10 7.15
C TRP A 100 -20.54 -15.84 6.76
N THR A 101 -21.66 -15.99 6.09
CA THR A 101 -22.55 -14.88 5.77
C THR A 101 -23.99 -15.26 6.02
N LYS A 102 -24.75 -14.32 6.57
CA LYS A 102 -26.18 -14.40 6.75
C LYS A 102 -26.80 -13.24 5.98
N PHE A 103 -27.78 -13.52 5.17
CA PHE A 103 -28.45 -12.50 4.39
C PHE A 103 -29.96 -12.63 4.49
N LYS A 104 -30.62 -11.49 4.49
CA LYS A 104 -32.06 -11.35 4.52
C LYS A 104 -32.54 -11.17 3.08
N TYR A 105 -33.44 -12.05 2.63
CA TYR A 105 -34.01 -11.95 1.29
C TYR A 105 -35.56 -11.95 1.36
N GLY A 106 -36.17 -11.44 0.28
CA GLY A 106 -37.61 -11.29 0.20
C GLY A 106 -38.02 -9.81 0.17
N THR A 107 -39.29 -9.58 0.03
CA THR A 107 -39.90 -8.26 0.06
C THR A 107 -40.87 -8.16 1.20
N GLU A 108 -40.75 -7.14 2.02
CA GLU A 108 -41.71 -6.86 3.13
C GLU A 108 -43.13 -6.69 2.63
N PHE A 109 -43.27 -6.18 1.39
CA PHE A 109 -44.56 -6.00 0.71
C PHE A 109 -45.30 -7.32 0.47
N LEU A 110 -44.59 -8.44 0.33
CA LEU A 110 -45.17 -9.77 0.12
C LEU A 110 -45.21 -10.61 1.41
N GLY A 111 -44.75 -10.07 2.55
CA GLY A 111 -44.63 -10.82 3.80
C GLY A 111 -43.59 -11.95 3.73
N LEU A 112 -42.73 -11.94 2.72
CA LEU A 112 -41.73 -12.95 2.50
C LEU A 112 -40.37 -12.41 3.03
N ASN A 113 -40.19 -12.51 4.33
CA ASN A 113 -38.89 -12.21 4.96
C ASN A 113 -38.29 -13.53 5.44
N ASP A 114 -37.24 -13.96 4.82
CA ASP A 114 -36.48 -15.13 5.24
C ASP A 114 -34.97 -14.78 5.31
N THR A 115 -34.24 -15.43 6.20
CA THR A 115 -32.82 -15.30 6.37
C THR A 115 -32.13 -16.61 6.04
N ARG A 116 -31.02 -16.56 5.32
CA ARG A 116 -30.22 -17.73 5.01
C ARG A 116 -28.78 -17.51 5.44
N GLU A 117 -28.19 -18.60 5.89
CA GLU A 117 -26.78 -18.63 6.26
C GLU A 117 -26.01 -19.49 5.24
N ILE A 118 -24.84 -19.03 4.89
CA ILE A 118 -23.94 -19.71 3.97
C ILE A 118 -22.57 -19.76 4.60
N ASN A 119 -21.95 -20.92 4.53
CA ASN A 119 -20.56 -21.10 4.85
C ASN A 119 -19.79 -21.38 3.54
N LEU A 120 -18.69 -20.66 3.35
CA LEU A 120 -17.80 -20.80 2.22
C LEU A 120 -16.40 -21.08 2.75
N ASP A 121 -15.71 -21.99 2.11
CA ASP A 121 -14.32 -22.30 2.37
C ASP A 121 -13.57 -22.34 1.05
N GLY A 122 -12.42 -21.67 0.97
CA GLY A 122 -11.64 -21.60 -0.26
C GLY A 122 -10.60 -20.51 -0.23
N ASN A 123 -10.12 -20.14 -1.41
CA ASN A 123 -9.12 -19.10 -1.59
C ASN A 123 -9.69 -17.93 -2.38
N ILE A 124 -9.37 -16.72 -1.95
CA ILE A 124 -9.50 -15.54 -2.81
C ILE A 124 -8.16 -15.20 -3.44
N ILE A 125 -8.22 -14.71 -4.66
CA ILE A 125 -7.05 -14.28 -5.43
C ILE A 125 -7.17 -12.79 -5.68
N LEU A 126 -6.21 -12.02 -5.13
CA LEU A 126 -6.12 -10.58 -5.32
C LEU A 126 -4.93 -10.25 -6.20
N GLU A 127 -5.09 -9.25 -7.07
CA GLU A 127 -3.99 -8.60 -7.77
C GLU A 127 -3.77 -7.21 -7.19
N SER A 128 -2.54 -6.92 -6.80
CA SER A 128 -2.15 -5.66 -6.19
C SER A 128 -1.01 -5.00 -6.95
N LYS A 129 -1.11 -3.67 -7.13
CA LYS A 129 -0.02 -2.84 -7.62
C LYS A 129 0.48 -1.95 -6.50
N ALA A 130 1.78 -1.93 -6.30
CA ALA A 130 2.42 -1.06 -5.33
C ALA A 130 2.81 0.27 -5.98
N HIS A 131 2.59 1.37 -5.26
CA HIS A 131 2.94 2.73 -5.66
C HIS A 131 3.70 3.40 -4.53
N LEU A 132 4.84 4.00 -4.84
CA LEU A 132 5.59 4.82 -3.90
C LEU A 132 5.34 6.30 -4.22
N THR A 133 4.69 7.00 -3.31
CA THR A 133 4.41 8.44 -3.46
C THR A 133 4.76 9.13 -2.14
N ASN A 134 5.58 10.17 -2.21
CA ASN A 134 6.01 10.92 -1.03
C ASN A 134 6.54 10.04 0.11
N TRP A 135 7.37 9.05 -0.22
CA TRP A 135 7.96 8.08 0.72
C TRP A 135 6.92 7.19 1.44
N LYS A 136 5.69 7.15 0.96
CA LYS A 136 4.66 6.23 1.43
C LYS A 136 4.41 5.17 0.37
N LEU A 137 4.54 3.91 0.79
CA LEU A 137 4.12 2.78 -0.03
C LEU A 137 2.61 2.61 0.12
N SER A 138 1.90 2.68 -0.98
CA SER A 138 0.48 2.39 -1.08
C SER A 138 0.24 1.25 -2.05
N THR A 139 -0.81 0.48 -1.85
CA THR A 139 -1.19 -0.60 -2.73
C THR A 139 -2.62 -0.40 -3.20
N THR A 140 -2.86 -0.63 -4.48
CA THR A 140 -4.21 -0.74 -5.03
C THR A 140 -4.45 -2.19 -5.35
N SER A 141 -5.43 -2.79 -4.67
CA SER A 141 -5.76 -4.20 -4.84
C SER A 141 -7.11 -4.35 -5.53
N LYS A 142 -7.23 -5.36 -6.37
CA LYS A 142 -8.50 -5.77 -6.98
C LYS A 142 -8.66 -7.28 -6.88
N LEU A 143 -9.89 -7.69 -6.70
CA LEU A 143 -10.24 -9.09 -6.72
C LEU A 143 -10.10 -9.63 -8.14
N LYS A 144 -9.32 -10.72 -8.27
CA LYS A 144 -9.14 -11.44 -9.53
C LYS A 144 -10.09 -12.61 -9.65
N ASP A 145 -10.13 -13.47 -8.62
CA ASP A 145 -10.91 -14.70 -8.66
C ASP A 145 -11.17 -15.27 -7.26
N PHE A 146 -12.03 -16.29 -7.23
CA PHE A 146 -12.32 -17.14 -6.07
C PHE A 146 -12.20 -18.60 -6.46
N ASN A 147 -11.54 -19.38 -5.62
CA ASN A 147 -11.48 -20.84 -5.73
C ASN A 147 -12.14 -21.44 -4.50
N TRP A 148 -13.41 -21.79 -4.59
CA TRP A 148 -14.15 -22.43 -3.52
C TRP A 148 -13.86 -23.93 -3.50
N ASN A 149 -13.72 -24.50 -2.31
CA ASN A 149 -13.55 -25.94 -2.12
C ASN A 149 -14.82 -26.70 -2.52
N GLU A 150 -16.00 -26.07 -2.30
CA GLU A 150 -17.29 -26.56 -2.74
C GLU A 150 -18.06 -25.45 -3.45
N SER A 151 -18.84 -25.79 -4.46
CA SER A 151 -19.68 -24.81 -5.16
C SER A 151 -20.78 -24.31 -4.23
N PRO A 152 -20.77 -23.01 -3.85
CA PRO A 152 -21.78 -22.47 -2.98
C PRO A 152 -23.17 -22.55 -3.62
N SER A 153 -24.13 -23.11 -2.90
CA SER A 153 -25.51 -23.23 -3.33
C SER A 153 -26.48 -23.03 -2.16
N ILE A 154 -27.67 -22.56 -2.48
CA ILE A 154 -28.81 -22.51 -1.55
C ILE A 154 -29.93 -23.42 -2.04
N VAL A 155 -30.68 -23.99 -1.11
CA VAL A 155 -31.87 -24.76 -1.44
C VAL A 155 -33.07 -23.81 -1.45
N VAL A 156 -33.68 -23.65 -2.63
CA VAL A 156 -34.93 -22.89 -2.77
C VAL A 156 -35.97 -23.79 -3.41
N ALA A 157 -37.09 -23.96 -2.74
CA ALA A 157 -38.19 -24.84 -3.15
C ALA A 157 -37.72 -26.28 -3.52
N GLY A 158 -36.78 -26.82 -2.73
CA GLY A 158 -36.24 -28.17 -2.93
C GLY A 158 -35.21 -28.31 -4.08
N LYS A 159 -34.79 -27.20 -4.72
CA LYS A 159 -33.76 -27.17 -5.76
C LYS A 159 -32.52 -26.46 -5.28
N ASN A 160 -31.34 -27.05 -5.54
CA ASN A 160 -30.05 -26.39 -5.32
C ASN A 160 -29.83 -25.34 -6.40
N ILE A 161 -29.68 -24.08 -5.98
CA ILE A 161 -29.37 -22.95 -6.86
C ILE A 161 -27.94 -22.50 -6.56
N PRO A 162 -27.01 -22.54 -7.55
CA PRO A 162 -25.66 -22.05 -7.35
C PRO A 162 -25.68 -20.54 -7.14
N ILE A 163 -25.02 -20.09 -6.07
CA ILE A 163 -24.98 -18.67 -5.68
C ILE A 163 -23.61 -18.04 -5.83
N THR A 164 -22.67 -18.74 -6.45
CA THR A 164 -21.28 -18.27 -6.68
C THR A 164 -21.27 -16.85 -7.26
N TYR A 165 -22.20 -16.54 -8.14
CA TYR A 165 -22.28 -15.24 -8.80
C TYR A 165 -22.75 -14.13 -7.84
N ILE A 166 -23.70 -14.41 -6.97
CA ILE A 166 -24.24 -13.45 -6.00
C ILE A 166 -23.16 -13.08 -4.97
N ILE A 167 -22.42 -14.08 -4.51
CA ILE A 167 -21.31 -13.87 -3.56
C ILE A 167 -20.20 -13.05 -4.17
N LYS A 168 -19.86 -13.29 -5.43
CA LYS A 168 -18.84 -12.52 -6.16
C LYS A 168 -19.19 -11.03 -6.20
N ILE A 169 -20.43 -10.67 -6.45
CA ILE A 169 -20.90 -9.29 -6.49
C ILE A 169 -20.77 -8.64 -5.11
N ASN A 170 -21.25 -9.28 -4.05
CA ASN A 170 -21.26 -8.70 -2.69
C ASN A 170 -19.85 -8.49 -2.14
N ILE A 171 -18.96 -9.45 -2.32
CA ILE A 171 -17.56 -9.31 -1.86
C ILE A 171 -16.84 -8.22 -2.66
N THR A 172 -17.07 -8.13 -3.96
CA THR A 172 -16.46 -7.08 -4.80
C THR A 172 -16.91 -5.69 -4.37
N LEU A 173 -18.20 -5.51 -4.06
CA LEU A 173 -18.73 -4.22 -3.57
C LEU A 173 -18.13 -3.84 -2.20
N LYS A 174 -18.05 -4.78 -1.25
CA LYS A 174 -17.47 -4.50 0.07
C LYS A 174 -15.97 -4.20 0.03
N CYS A 175 -15.20 -4.84 -0.88
CA CYS A 175 -13.78 -4.51 -1.09
C CYS A 175 -13.54 -3.16 -1.79
N GLN A 176 -14.53 -2.57 -2.44
CA GLN A 176 -14.42 -1.24 -3.04
C GLN A 176 -14.74 -0.10 -2.07
N LEU A 177 -15.36 -0.41 -0.92
CA LEU A 177 -15.76 0.56 0.11
C LEU A 177 -14.73 0.68 1.25
N CYS A 178 -13.68 -0.15 1.27
CA CYS A 178 -12.51 -0.03 2.13
C CYS A 178 -11.38 0.72 1.45
#